data_65fe18114fa2649a71194946f2e510fa
#
_entry.id   65fe18114fa2649a71194946f2e510fa
#
_cell.length_a   1.000
_cell.length_b   1.000
_cell.length_c   1.000
_cell.angle_alpha   90.00
_cell.angle_beta   90.00
_cell.angle_gamma   90.00
#
_symmetry.space_group_name_H-M   'P 1'
#
loop_
_entity.id
_entity.type
_entity.pdbx_description
1 polymer ?
#
loop_
_entity_poly.entity_id
_entity_poly.type
_entity_poly.pdbx_seq_one_letter_code
_entity_poly.pdbx_strand_id
1 'polypeptide(L)'
;MTSKESTPIYAYALLAVALLAVSSAGAVLQQMGEVPPLLRASWRMQGTSLVLLPGFVYQWFRMERSSISRNDWLLMFASSVFLALHFGSWIWSLDNTSLVHSLLFVTSHPLVVVALMPILGNSVRKGHVAGALVGFVGAAITLGDVRGGDGVTLMGDLAAFFGAVTVVGYLFIGRYLRSEKGTPVFVYAFPVTLLAGIFLAASSIGIEGTSLSNAIPEQSLIGWGEAAWIPWIAYLSLGPGLCGHTVINTVLRWISPIIVSITLLFEPVIGGLIGWLWTGDLTLGMWTLVGGPLMLCGAIMVTLEEGRDEGSGEVHS
;
A
#
# COMPACT_ATOMS: atom_id res chain seq x y z
N MET A 1 33.75 7.83 8.29
CA MET A 1 32.79 7.81 9.42
C MET A 1 31.83 8.98 9.23
N THR A 2 30.72 8.76 8.53
CA THR A 2 29.64 9.75 8.42
C THR A 2 28.85 9.68 9.72
N SER A 3 28.84 10.78 10.49
CA SER A 3 27.99 10.91 11.68
C SER A 3 26.55 10.53 11.29
N LYS A 4 25.98 9.49 11.92
CA LYS A 4 24.55 9.20 11.83
C LYS A 4 23.84 10.48 12.27
N GLU A 5 23.31 11.27 11.33
CA GLU A 5 22.46 12.41 11.65
C GLU A 5 21.31 11.88 12.51
N SER A 6 21.11 12.46 13.69
CA SER A 6 19.98 12.08 14.56
C SER A 6 18.67 12.27 13.79
N THR A 7 17.80 11.25 13.84
CA THR A 7 16.48 11.33 13.20
C THR A 7 15.75 12.60 13.65
N PRO A 8 15.43 13.53 12.74
CA PRO A 8 14.77 14.77 13.12
C PRO A 8 13.34 14.51 13.58
N ILE A 9 12.87 15.23 14.60
CA ILE A 9 11.55 15.02 15.20
C ILE A 9 10.41 15.20 14.17
N TYR A 10 10.61 16.05 13.17
CA TYR A 10 9.63 16.26 12.11
C TYR A 10 9.41 14.99 11.23
N ALA A 11 10.40 14.09 11.16
CA ALA A 11 10.24 12.84 10.40
C ALA A 11 9.17 11.93 11.05
N TYR A 12 9.10 11.89 12.38
CA TYR A 12 8.04 11.16 13.09
C TYR A 12 6.67 11.84 12.91
N ALA A 13 6.63 13.16 12.93
CA ALA A 13 5.40 13.90 12.65
C ALA A 13 4.89 13.65 11.21
N LEU A 14 5.81 13.65 10.24
CA LEU A 14 5.49 13.29 8.85
C LEU A 14 4.97 11.85 8.74
N LEU A 15 5.58 10.89 9.45
CA LEU A 15 5.13 9.51 9.46
C LEU A 15 3.72 9.36 10.07
N ALA A 16 3.42 10.10 11.15
CA ALA A 16 2.07 10.12 11.74
C ALA A 16 1.02 10.69 10.77
N VAL A 17 1.34 11.80 10.09
CA VAL A 17 0.49 12.37 9.05
C VAL A 17 0.28 11.38 7.89
N ALA A 18 1.35 10.72 7.48
CA ALA A 18 1.29 9.73 6.40
C ALA A 18 0.41 8.54 6.79
N LEU A 19 0.52 8.03 8.03
CA LEU A 19 -0.32 6.96 8.54
C LEU A 19 -1.81 7.36 8.50
N LEU A 20 -2.18 8.54 9.01
CA LEU A 20 -3.56 9.03 8.95
C LEU A 20 -4.07 9.15 7.51
N ALA A 21 -3.21 9.66 6.61
CA ALA A 21 -3.56 9.83 5.21
C ALA A 21 -3.81 8.48 4.50
N VAL A 22 -2.93 7.47 4.67
CA VAL A 22 -3.15 6.16 4.03
C VAL A 22 -4.34 5.44 4.66
N SER A 23 -4.50 5.49 5.98
CA SER A 23 -5.59 4.85 6.70
C SER A 23 -6.99 5.33 6.27
N SER A 24 -7.10 6.56 5.79
CA SER A 24 -8.37 7.11 5.32
C SER A 24 -8.79 6.63 3.92
N ALA A 25 -7.83 6.11 3.13
CA ALA A 25 -8.07 5.80 1.73
C ALA A 25 -9.16 4.74 1.52
N GLY A 26 -9.18 3.70 2.35
CA GLY A 26 -10.17 2.62 2.24
C GLY A 26 -11.59 3.12 2.43
N ALA A 27 -11.83 3.89 3.49
CA ALA A 27 -13.14 4.47 3.77
C ALA A 27 -13.62 5.39 2.64
N VAL A 28 -12.73 6.24 2.10
CA VAL A 28 -13.04 7.14 0.98
C VAL A 28 -13.38 6.35 -0.29
N LEU A 29 -12.59 5.32 -0.60
CA LEU A 29 -12.82 4.48 -1.79
C LEU A 29 -14.14 3.69 -1.70
N GLN A 30 -14.55 3.25 -0.52
CA GLN A 30 -15.86 2.61 -0.33
C GLN A 30 -17.03 3.56 -0.66
N GLN A 31 -16.90 4.86 -0.35
CA GLN A 31 -17.94 5.84 -0.69
C GLN A 31 -18.08 6.09 -2.21
N MET A 32 -17.11 5.66 -2.99
CA MET A 32 -17.12 5.72 -4.45
C MET A 32 -17.66 4.42 -5.09
N GLY A 33 -18.50 3.65 -4.39
CA GLY A 33 -18.97 2.32 -4.81
C GLY A 33 -19.76 2.28 -6.13
N GLU A 34 -20.27 3.42 -6.62
CA GLU A 34 -20.90 3.54 -7.95
C GLU A 34 -19.88 3.39 -9.09
N VAL A 35 -18.59 3.64 -8.83
CA VAL A 35 -17.51 3.51 -9.81
C VAL A 35 -16.90 2.12 -9.70
N PRO A 36 -16.73 1.36 -10.79
CA PRO A 36 -16.11 0.04 -10.76
C PRO A 36 -14.72 0.04 -10.11
N PRO A 37 -14.33 -1.00 -9.37
CA PRO A 37 -13.12 -0.97 -8.52
C PRO A 37 -11.80 -0.75 -9.28
N LEU A 38 -11.61 -1.34 -10.47
CA LEU A 38 -10.40 -1.10 -11.26
C LEU A 38 -10.39 0.31 -11.84
N LEU A 39 -11.56 0.84 -12.20
CA LEU A 39 -11.69 2.24 -12.64
C LEU A 39 -11.36 3.21 -11.50
N ARG A 40 -11.88 2.98 -10.29
CA ARG A 40 -11.51 3.76 -9.08
C ARG A 40 -10.01 3.75 -8.83
N ALA A 41 -9.40 2.57 -8.92
CA ALA A 41 -7.96 2.40 -8.81
C ALA A 41 -7.21 3.21 -9.88
N SER A 42 -7.67 3.15 -11.13
CA SER A 42 -7.10 3.92 -12.24
C SER A 42 -7.24 5.43 -12.01
N TRP A 43 -8.44 5.93 -11.64
CA TRP A 43 -8.68 7.33 -11.36
C TRP A 43 -7.75 7.87 -10.26
N ARG A 44 -7.60 7.12 -9.16
CA ARG A 44 -6.66 7.45 -8.09
C ARG A 44 -5.22 7.56 -8.60
N MET A 45 -4.77 6.61 -9.44
CA MET A 45 -3.41 6.65 -10.00
C MET A 45 -3.22 7.79 -10.99
N GLN A 46 -4.21 8.09 -11.83
CA GLN A 46 -4.19 9.23 -12.75
C GLN A 46 -4.04 10.56 -11.97
N GLY A 47 -4.92 10.80 -10.99
CA GLY A 47 -4.85 11.99 -10.15
C GLY A 47 -3.53 12.11 -9.38
N THR A 48 -3.07 11.00 -8.78
CA THR A 48 -1.77 10.99 -8.08
C THR A 48 -0.62 11.28 -9.04
N SER A 49 -0.63 10.73 -10.26
CA SER A 49 0.39 11.02 -11.28
C SER A 49 0.44 12.51 -11.63
N LEU A 50 -0.72 13.16 -11.79
CA LEU A 50 -0.78 14.61 -12.05
C LEU A 50 -0.17 15.41 -10.90
N VAL A 51 -0.42 15.02 -9.65
CA VAL A 51 0.18 15.66 -8.45
C VAL A 51 1.70 15.46 -8.39
N LEU A 52 2.20 14.29 -8.81
CA LEU A 52 3.64 13.97 -8.80
C LEU A 52 4.41 14.58 -9.98
N LEU A 53 3.73 14.93 -11.07
CA LEU A 53 4.35 15.42 -12.30
C LEU A 53 5.28 16.64 -12.10
N PRO A 54 4.91 17.70 -11.37
CA PRO A 54 5.80 18.85 -11.15
C PRO A 54 7.11 18.44 -10.45
N GLY A 55 7.02 17.58 -9.44
CA GLY A 55 8.20 17.04 -8.73
C GLY A 55 9.08 16.19 -9.64
N PHE A 56 8.47 15.36 -10.50
CA PHE A 56 9.20 14.60 -11.52
C PHE A 56 9.95 15.52 -12.48
N VAL A 57 9.26 16.49 -13.08
CA VAL A 57 9.87 17.44 -14.01
C VAL A 57 11.05 18.17 -13.36
N TYR A 58 10.86 18.67 -12.14
CA TYR A 58 11.92 19.34 -11.39
C TYR A 58 13.15 18.46 -11.15
N GLN A 59 12.96 17.23 -10.66
CA GLN A 59 14.06 16.30 -10.37
C GLN A 59 14.71 15.76 -11.66
N TRP A 60 13.91 15.48 -12.69
CA TRP A 60 14.40 14.97 -13.97
C TRP A 60 15.36 15.92 -14.67
N PHE A 61 15.10 17.21 -14.64
CA PHE A 61 15.99 18.20 -15.25
C PHE A 61 17.24 18.51 -14.42
N ARG A 62 17.27 18.10 -13.15
CA ARG A 62 18.43 18.34 -12.27
C ARG A 62 19.34 17.10 -12.11
N MET A 63 18.88 15.93 -12.50
CA MET A 63 19.68 14.72 -12.39
C MET A 63 20.51 14.48 -13.66
N GLU A 64 21.61 13.76 -13.51
CA GLU A 64 22.34 13.23 -14.65
C GLU A 64 21.57 12.05 -15.27
N ARG A 65 21.19 12.18 -16.54
CA ARG A 65 20.38 11.16 -17.25
C ARG A 65 21.08 9.80 -17.38
N SER A 66 22.40 9.79 -17.36
CA SER A 66 23.24 8.57 -17.36
C SER A 66 23.14 7.76 -16.07
N SER A 67 22.56 8.33 -14.99
CA SER A 67 22.42 7.65 -13.69
C SER A 67 21.32 6.57 -13.67
N ILE A 68 20.41 6.54 -14.66
CA ILE A 68 19.35 5.52 -14.77
C ILE A 68 19.69 4.57 -15.91
N SER A 69 19.94 3.31 -15.57
CA SER A 69 20.21 2.25 -16.53
C SER A 69 18.91 1.70 -17.17
N ARG A 70 19.07 0.95 -18.28
CA ARG A 70 17.94 0.21 -18.87
C ARG A 70 17.30 -0.77 -17.88
N ASN A 71 18.11 -1.40 -17.03
CA ASN A 71 17.60 -2.33 -16.02
C ASN A 71 16.76 -1.59 -14.95
N ASP A 72 17.12 -0.36 -14.59
CA ASP A 72 16.35 0.42 -13.63
C ASP A 72 14.96 0.77 -14.20
N TRP A 73 14.86 1.06 -15.51
CA TRP A 73 13.58 1.23 -16.19
C TRP A 73 12.73 -0.05 -16.23
N LEU A 74 13.36 -1.20 -16.45
CA LEU A 74 12.66 -2.50 -16.39
C LEU A 74 12.15 -2.79 -14.97
N LEU A 75 12.93 -2.46 -13.96
CA LEU A 75 12.49 -2.58 -12.56
C LEU A 75 11.35 -1.62 -12.24
N MET A 76 11.39 -0.37 -12.72
CA MET A 76 10.26 0.57 -12.56
C MET A 76 8.99 0.04 -13.26
N PHE A 77 9.13 -0.56 -14.45
CA PHE A 77 8.01 -1.21 -15.15
C PHE A 77 7.45 -2.38 -14.34
N ALA A 78 8.30 -3.27 -13.82
CA ALA A 78 7.87 -4.38 -12.96
C ALA A 78 7.20 -3.85 -11.68
N SER A 79 7.76 -2.80 -11.07
CA SER A 79 7.18 -2.13 -9.91
C SER A 79 5.78 -1.57 -10.21
N SER A 80 5.56 -1.02 -11.40
CA SER A 80 4.24 -0.51 -11.81
C SER A 80 3.21 -1.62 -12.00
N VAL A 81 3.62 -2.79 -12.48
CA VAL A 81 2.75 -3.98 -12.56
C VAL A 81 2.36 -4.44 -11.16
N PHE A 82 3.33 -4.57 -10.25
CA PHE A 82 3.05 -4.92 -8.86
C PHE A 82 2.12 -3.91 -8.17
N LEU A 83 2.32 -2.62 -8.42
CA LEU A 83 1.47 -1.57 -7.86
C LEU A 83 0.05 -1.62 -8.43
N ALA A 84 -0.10 -1.89 -9.73
CA ALA A 84 -1.41 -2.05 -10.36
C ALA A 84 -2.16 -3.27 -9.80
N LEU A 85 -1.49 -4.41 -9.65
CA LEU A 85 -2.07 -5.62 -9.05
C LEU A 85 -2.46 -5.38 -7.60
N HIS A 86 -1.61 -4.69 -6.82
CA HIS A 86 -1.89 -4.33 -5.43
C HIS A 86 -3.17 -3.49 -5.33
N PHE A 87 -3.23 -2.35 -6.02
CA PHE A 87 -4.38 -1.47 -5.91
C PHE A 87 -5.64 -2.04 -6.54
N GLY A 88 -5.51 -2.75 -7.67
CA GLY A 88 -6.64 -3.39 -8.32
C GLY A 88 -7.30 -4.43 -7.41
N SER A 89 -6.53 -5.33 -6.82
CA SER A 89 -7.06 -6.37 -5.94
C SER A 89 -7.53 -5.81 -4.59
N TRP A 90 -6.79 -4.86 -4.00
CA TRP A 90 -7.19 -4.24 -2.74
C TRP A 90 -8.49 -3.44 -2.87
N ILE A 91 -8.61 -2.58 -3.90
CA ILE A 91 -9.82 -1.77 -4.08
C ILE A 91 -11.01 -2.67 -4.45
N TRP A 92 -10.78 -3.73 -5.22
CA TRP A 92 -11.80 -4.74 -5.47
C TRP A 92 -12.24 -5.43 -4.15
N SER A 93 -11.33 -5.70 -3.23
CA SER A 93 -11.67 -6.29 -1.93
C SER A 93 -12.59 -5.41 -1.09
N LEU A 94 -12.45 -4.07 -1.18
CA LEU A 94 -13.30 -3.13 -0.44
C LEU A 94 -14.79 -3.24 -0.76
N ASP A 95 -15.12 -3.76 -1.96
CA ASP A 95 -16.51 -4.00 -2.38
C ASP A 95 -16.98 -5.43 -2.04
N ASN A 96 -16.06 -6.32 -1.65
CA ASN A 96 -16.32 -7.74 -1.49
C ASN A 96 -16.04 -8.27 -0.07
N THR A 97 -15.57 -7.42 0.84
CA THR A 97 -15.41 -7.76 2.26
C THR A 97 -15.55 -6.49 3.12
N SER A 98 -15.59 -6.63 4.45
CA SER A 98 -15.66 -5.45 5.31
C SER A 98 -14.37 -4.61 5.21
N LEU A 99 -14.48 -3.30 5.48
CA LEU A 99 -13.34 -2.38 5.48
C LEU A 99 -12.21 -2.90 6.38
N VAL A 100 -12.55 -3.36 7.59
CA VAL A 100 -11.57 -3.84 8.56
C VAL A 100 -10.87 -5.10 8.06
N HIS A 101 -11.60 -6.06 7.49
CA HIS A 101 -11.01 -7.27 6.89
C HIS A 101 -10.07 -6.91 5.74
N SER A 102 -10.54 -6.08 4.79
CA SER A 102 -9.71 -5.62 3.68
C SER A 102 -8.40 -4.99 4.16
N LEU A 103 -8.46 -4.10 5.17
CA LEU A 103 -7.28 -3.45 5.73
C LEU A 103 -6.38 -4.42 6.50
N LEU A 104 -6.92 -5.36 7.29
CA LEU A 104 -6.14 -6.38 8.01
C LEU A 104 -5.36 -7.26 7.03
N PHE A 105 -6.03 -7.76 5.99
CA PHE A 105 -5.38 -8.66 5.04
C PHE A 105 -4.39 -7.95 4.13
N VAL A 106 -4.67 -6.74 3.66
CA VAL A 106 -3.73 -6.00 2.79
C VAL A 106 -2.49 -5.52 3.55
N THR A 107 -2.61 -5.23 4.84
CA THR A 107 -1.44 -4.84 5.67
C THR A 107 -0.67 -6.02 6.24
N SER A 108 -1.08 -7.26 5.96
CA SER A 108 -0.37 -8.48 6.40
C SER A 108 0.95 -8.74 5.64
N HIS A 109 1.41 -7.80 4.81
CA HIS A 109 2.64 -7.92 4.03
C HIS A 109 3.91 -8.32 4.82
N PRO A 110 4.12 -8.00 6.11
CA PRO A 110 5.28 -8.52 6.85
C PRO A 110 5.25 -10.05 6.98
N LEU A 111 4.06 -10.65 7.12
CA LEU A 111 3.89 -12.11 7.17
C LEU A 111 4.24 -12.74 5.82
N VAL A 112 3.88 -12.07 4.72
CA VAL A 112 4.22 -12.48 3.36
C VAL A 112 5.74 -12.44 3.14
N VAL A 113 6.42 -11.39 3.63
CA VAL A 113 7.89 -11.28 3.54
C VAL A 113 8.55 -12.50 4.17
N VAL A 114 8.14 -12.90 5.40
CA VAL A 114 8.70 -14.09 6.08
C VAL A 114 8.44 -15.37 5.29
N ALA A 115 7.25 -15.53 4.73
CA ALA A 115 6.93 -16.70 3.90
C ALA A 115 7.81 -16.77 2.64
N LEU A 116 8.26 -15.65 2.11
CA LEU A 116 9.13 -15.56 0.92
C LEU A 116 10.62 -15.66 1.26
N MET A 117 11.06 -15.38 2.49
CA MET A 117 12.47 -15.39 2.88
C MET A 117 13.22 -16.67 2.45
N PRO A 118 12.70 -17.90 2.66
CA PRO A 118 13.41 -19.12 2.23
C PRO A 118 13.57 -19.21 0.71
N ILE A 119 12.59 -18.72 -0.05
CA ILE A 119 12.61 -18.73 -1.52
C ILE A 119 13.67 -17.72 -2.04
N LEU A 120 13.85 -16.61 -1.31
CA LEU A 120 14.84 -15.58 -1.63
C LEU A 120 16.25 -15.91 -1.10
N GLY A 121 16.44 -17.08 -0.45
CA GLY A 121 17.73 -17.52 0.10
C GLY A 121 18.11 -16.81 1.41
N ASN A 122 17.17 -16.10 2.04
CA ASN A 122 17.38 -15.44 3.32
C ASN A 122 17.19 -16.41 4.50
N SER A 123 17.96 -16.23 5.58
CA SER A 123 17.83 -17.06 6.80
C SER A 123 16.56 -16.69 7.56
N VAL A 124 15.79 -17.72 7.96
CA VAL A 124 14.59 -17.55 8.78
C VAL A 124 14.93 -17.87 10.23
N ARG A 125 14.75 -16.91 11.13
CA ARG A 125 14.96 -17.10 12.58
C ARG A 125 13.69 -17.59 13.27
N LYS A 126 13.86 -18.08 14.51
CA LYS A 126 12.74 -18.56 15.34
C LYS A 126 11.68 -17.48 15.58
N GLY A 127 12.10 -16.20 15.73
CA GLY A 127 11.18 -15.06 15.89
C GLY A 127 10.32 -14.83 14.64
N HIS A 128 10.90 -14.94 13.44
CA HIS A 128 10.14 -14.87 12.18
C HIS A 128 9.08 -15.98 12.11
N VAL A 129 9.45 -17.23 12.42
CA VAL A 129 8.53 -18.38 12.40
C VAL A 129 7.41 -18.18 13.43
N ALA A 130 7.77 -17.80 14.67
CA ALA A 130 6.79 -17.60 15.74
C ALA A 130 5.81 -16.48 15.38
N GLY A 131 6.30 -15.33 14.90
CA GLY A 131 5.47 -14.22 14.48
C GLY A 131 4.57 -14.57 13.30
N ALA A 132 5.11 -15.27 12.29
CA ALA A 132 4.32 -15.74 11.16
C ALA A 132 3.20 -16.70 11.59
N LEU A 133 3.51 -17.68 12.47
CA LEU A 133 2.50 -18.61 12.99
C LEU A 133 1.39 -17.87 13.75
N VAL A 134 1.74 -16.95 14.66
CA VAL A 134 0.76 -16.14 15.39
C VAL A 134 -0.10 -15.33 14.43
N GLY A 135 0.51 -14.66 13.44
CA GLY A 135 -0.19 -13.85 12.44
C GLY A 135 -1.12 -14.66 11.55
N PHE A 136 -0.67 -15.80 11.02
CA PHE A 136 -1.53 -16.67 10.19
C PHE A 136 -2.61 -17.38 10.99
N VAL A 137 -2.37 -17.74 12.26
CA VAL A 137 -3.45 -18.22 13.16
C VAL A 137 -4.47 -17.12 13.38
N GLY A 138 -4.04 -15.88 13.61
CA GLY A 138 -4.92 -14.72 13.70
C GLY A 138 -5.77 -14.56 12.43
N ALA A 139 -5.15 -14.61 11.25
CA ALA A 139 -5.86 -14.57 9.97
C ALA A 139 -6.89 -15.70 9.82
N ALA A 140 -6.54 -16.93 10.19
CA ALA A 140 -7.46 -18.06 10.14
C ALA A 140 -8.66 -17.87 11.10
N ILE A 141 -8.44 -17.26 12.26
CA ILE A 141 -9.53 -16.93 13.21
C ILE A 141 -10.46 -15.87 12.62
N THR A 142 -9.94 -14.77 12.03
CA THR A 142 -10.78 -13.73 11.42
C THR A 142 -11.68 -14.27 10.32
N LEU A 143 -11.25 -15.30 9.58
CA LEU A 143 -12.07 -15.97 8.57
C LEU A 143 -13.35 -16.62 9.15
N GLY A 144 -13.48 -16.75 10.48
CA GLY A 144 -14.71 -17.16 11.13
C GLY A 144 -15.90 -16.22 10.84
N ASP A 145 -15.64 -14.93 10.62
CA ASP A 145 -16.67 -13.93 10.29
C ASP A 145 -17.26 -14.13 8.87
N VAL A 146 -16.55 -14.81 7.97
CA VAL A 146 -17.08 -15.18 6.64
C VAL A 146 -18.39 -15.99 6.76
N ARG A 147 -18.56 -16.76 7.84
CA ARG A 147 -19.74 -17.55 8.11
C ARG A 147 -20.89 -16.73 8.72
N GLY A 148 -20.60 -15.55 9.23
CA GLY A 148 -21.58 -14.67 9.91
C GLY A 148 -22.50 -13.90 8.96
N GLY A 149 -22.15 -13.76 7.69
CA GLY A 149 -22.99 -13.06 6.69
C GLY A 149 -22.93 -11.52 6.75
N ASP A 150 -22.03 -10.93 7.54
CA ASP A 150 -21.93 -9.49 7.78
C ASP A 150 -21.13 -8.77 6.65
N GLY A 151 -21.37 -9.13 5.40
CA GLY A 151 -20.68 -8.53 4.26
C GLY A 151 -19.21 -8.98 4.09
N VAL A 152 -18.74 -9.91 4.93
CA VAL A 152 -17.40 -10.49 4.86
C VAL A 152 -17.41 -11.70 3.93
N THR A 153 -16.52 -11.69 2.92
CA THR A 153 -16.38 -12.85 2.03
C THR A 153 -14.93 -13.32 1.96
N LEU A 154 -14.74 -14.64 1.84
CA LEU A 154 -13.43 -15.23 1.65
C LEU A 154 -12.74 -14.69 0.39
N MET A 155 -13.49 -14.44 -0.69
CA MET A 155 -12.92 -13.94 -1.94
C MET A 155 -12.41 -12.50 -1.78
N GLY A 156 -13.13 -11.65 -1.04
CA GLY A 156 -12.69 -10.29 -0.70
C GLY A 156 -11.42 -10.32 0.16
N ASP A 157 -11.36 -11.18 1.18
CA ASP A 157 -10.19 -11.34 2.03
C ASP A 157 -8.97 -11.87 1.26
N LEU A 158 -9.17 -12.85 0.37
CA LEU A 158 -8.11 -13.36 -0.51
C LEU A 158 -7.61 -12.31 -1.50
N ALA A 159 -8.48 -11.46 -2.03
CA ALA A 159 -8.09 -10.36 -2.91
C ALA A 159 -7.26 -9.31 -2.16
N ALA A 160 -7.63 -8.97 -0.92
CA ALA A 160 -6.84 -8.09 -0.06
C ALA A 160 -5.46 -8.71 0.26
N PHE A 161 -5.42 -10.00 0.60
CA PHE A 161 -4.18 -10.73 0.84
C PHE A 161 -3.29 -10.81 -0.42
N PHE A 162 -3.87 -11.02 -1.60
CA PHE A 162 -3.13 -10.91 -2.86
C PHE A 162 -2.55 -9.51 -3.06
N GLY A 163 -3.27 -8.46 -2.65
CA GLY A 163 -2.75 -7.10 -2.55
C GLY A 163 -1.51 -7.02 -1.64
N ALA A 164 -1.52 -7.70 -0.48
CA ALA A 164 -0.36 -7.78 0.41
C ALA A 164 0.84 -8.50 -0.24
N VAL A 165 0.60 -9.57 -1.00
CA VAL A 165 1.67 -10.28 -1.73
C VAL A 165 2.30 -9.39 -2.80
N THR A 166 1.48 -8.71 -3.58
CA THR A 166 1.97 -7.88 -4.70
C THR A 166 2.67 -6.61 -4.23
N VAL A 167 2.21 -5.97 -3.14
CA VAL A 167 2.90 -4.80 -2.59
C VAL A 167 4.33 -5.11 -2.13
N VAL A 168 4.62 -6.35 -1.70
CA VAL A 168 5.98 -6.77 -1.32
C VAL A 168 6.93 -6.62 -2.51
N GLY A 169 6.52 -7.04 -3.71
CA GLY A 169 7.32 -6.84 -4.93
C GLY A 169 7.58 -5.36 -5.24
N TYR A 170 6.54 -4.53 -5.12
CA TYR A 170 6.66 -3.07 -5.26
C TYR A 170 7.65 -2.48 -4.25
N LEU A 171 7.54 -2.86 -2.97
CA LEU A 171 8.40 -2.34 -1.89
C LEU A 171 9.87 -2.76 -2.06
N PHE A 172 10.14 -4.00 -2.43
CA PHE A 172 11.51 -4.47 -2.66
C PHE A 172 12.19 -3.74 -3.83
N ILE A 173 11.48 -3.60 -4.95
CA ILE A 173 12.02 -2.84 -6.10
C ILE A 173 12.20 -1.37 -5.73
N GLY A 174 11.21 -0.78 -5.05
CA GLY A 174 11.27 0.59 -4.56
C GLY A 174 12.47 0.82 -3.64
N ARG A 175 12.69 -0.06 -2.65
CA ARG A 175 13.85 0.00 -1.74
C ARG A 175 15.17 -0.06 -2.52
N TYR A 176 15.32 -1.02 -3.43
CA TYR A 176 16.53 -1.15 -4.24
C TYR A 176 16.82 0.11 -5.05
N LEU A 177 15.85 0.60 -5.81
CA LEU A 177 16.04 1.79 -6.66
C LEU A 177 16.25 3.07 -5.84
N ARG A 178 15.57 3.21 -4.69
CA ARG A 178 15.62 4.41 -3.86
C ARG A 178 16.84 4.45 -2.93
N SER A 179 17.15 3.34 -2.27
CA SER A 179 18.21 3.29 -1.24
C SER A 179 19.56 2.91 -1.81
N GLU A 180 19.63 1.91 -2.70
CA GLU A 180 20.91 1.43 -3.24
C GLU A 180 21.34 2.19 -4.50
N LYS A 181 20.39 2.51 -5.39
CA LYS A 181 20.66 3.26 -6.63
C LYS A 181 20.56 4.77 -6.46
N GLY A 182 20.01 5.26 -5.36
CA GLY A 182 19.86 6.69 -5.10
C GLY A 182 18.89 7.40 -6.05
N THR A 183 17.99 6.68 -6.73
CA THR A 183 17.01 7.27 -7.65
C THR A 183 16.16 8.31 -6.92
N PRO A 184 16.02 9.55 -7.42
CA PRO A 184 15.19 10.57 -6.79
C PRO A 184 13.73 10.15 -6.67
N VAL A 185 13.04 10.56 -5.59
CA VAL A 185 11.71 10.03 -5.25
C VAL A 185 10.67 10.24 -6.35
N PHE A 186 10.61 11.43 -6.93
CA PHE A 186 9.63 11.71 -7.98
C PHE A 186 9.99 11.07 -9.32
N VAL A 187 11.30 10.83 -9.58
CA VAL A 187 11.77 10.11 -10.77
C VAL A 187 11.39 8.63 -10.70
N TYR A 188 11.28 8.06 -9.50
CA TYR A 188 10.74 6.72 -9.29
C TYR A 188 9.22 6.72 -9.26
N ALA A 189 8.61 7.53 -8.38
CA ALA A 189 7.18 7.45 -8.06
C ALA A 189 6.28 7.83 -9.24
N PHE A 190 6.61 8.88 -10.00
CA PHE A 190 5.77 9.34 -11.11
C PHE A 190 5.59 8.29 -12.21
N PRO A 191 6.63 7.75 -12.86
CA PRO A 191 6.46 6.78 -13.93
C PRO A 191 5.83 5.48 -13.43
N VAL A 192 6.15 5.04 -12.20
CA VAL A 192 5.55 3.83 -11.61
C VAL A 192 4.05 4.02 -11.40
N THR A 193 3.63 5.15 -10.85
CA THR A 193 2.22 5.46 -10.61
C THR A 193 1.45 5.65 -11.92
N LEU A 194 2.05 6.36 -12.89
CA LEU A 194 1.45 6.58 -14.20
C LEU A 194 1.20 5.26 -14.95
N LEU A 195 2.23 4.41 -15.02
CA LEU A 195 2.11 3.11 -15.69
C LEU A 195 1.12 2.19 -14.96
N ALA A 196 1.11 2.19 -13.62
CA ALA A 196 0.12 1.45 -12.85
C ALA A 196 -1.32 1.93 -13.18
N GLY A 197 -1.53 3.24 -13.30
CA GLY A 197 -2.80 3.82 -13.73
C GLY A 197 -3.21 3.39 -15.14
N ILE A 198 -2.26 3.30 -16.07
CA ILE A 198 -2.51 2.79 -17.44
C ILE A 198 -2.88 1.30 -17.43
N PHE A 199 -2.18 0.46 -16.65
CA PHE A 199 -2.53 -0.96 -16.52
C PHE A 199 -3.92 -1.15 -15.93
N LEU A 200 -4.26 -0.40 -14.88
CA LEU A 200 -5.59 -0.44 -14.27
C LEU A 200 -6.67 0.06 -15.24
N ALA A 201 -6.40 1.12 -16.02
CA ALA A 201 -7.31 1.58 -17.08
C ALA A 201 -7.57 0.50 -18.13
N ALA A 202 -6.50 -0.14 -18.62
CA ALA A 202 -6.63 -1.22 -19.60
C ALA A 202 -7.41 -2.41 -19.02
N SER A 203 -7.15 -2.76 -17.75
CA SER A 203 -7.88 -3.83 -17.05
C SER A 203 -9.35 -3.47 -16.85
N SER A 204 -9.66 -2.21 -16.50
CA SER A 204 -11.04 -1.74 -16.36
C SER A 204 -11.81 -1.81 -17.69
N ILE A 205 -11.19 -1.43 -18.80
CA ILE A 205 -11.80 -1.60 -20.14
C ILE A 205 -12.09 -3.08 -20.43
N GLY A 206 -11.11 -3.95 -20.18
CA GLY A 206 -11.23 -5.37 -20.54
C GLY A 206 -12.12 -6.20 -19.62
N ILE A 207 -12.20 -5.86 -18.34
CA ILE A 207 -12.88 -6.66 -17.31
C ILE A 207 -14.20 -6.01 -16.90
N GLU A 208 -14.24 -4.69 -16.71
CA GLU A 208 -15.41 -3.95 -16.22
C GLU A 208 -16.24 -3.34 -17.36
N GLY A 209 -15.75 -3.42 -18.61
CA GLY A 209 -16.46 -2.89 -19.78
C GLY A 209 -16.51 -1.37 -19.84
N THR A 210 -15.61 -0.68 -19.13
CA THR A 210 -15.50 0.78 -19.18
C THR A 210 -14.94 1.26 -20.51
N SER A 211 -15.01 2.55 -20.79
CA SER A 211 -14.51 3.14 -22.04
C SER A 211 -13.69 4.39 -21.80
N LEU A 212 -12.93 4.84 -22.80
CA LEU A 212 -12.10 6.03 -22.68
C LEU A 212 -12.95 7.27 -22.29
N SER A 213 -14.10 7.42 -22.94
CA SER A 213 -15.11 8.43 -22.60
C SER A 213 -16.51 7.80 -22.69
N ASN A 214 -17.36 8.11 -21.74
CA ASN A 214 -18.74 7.64 -21.67
C ASN A 214 -19.65 8.79 -21.23
N ALA A 215 -20.92 8.75 -21.62
CA ALA A 215 -21.93 9.69 -21.14
C ALA A 215 -22.20 9.53 -19.61
N ILE A 216 -21.93 8.32 -19.10
CA ILE A 216 -21.97 8.00 -17.67
C ILE A 216 -20.55 8.13 -17.13
N PRO A 217 -20.25 9.12 -16.27
CA PRO A 217 -18.88 9.36 -15.77
C PRO A 217 -18.28 8.13 -15.10
N GLU A 218 -19.09 7.37 -14.34
CA GLU A 218 -18.71 6.16 -13.58
C GLU A 218 -18.30 4.99 -14.50
N GLN A 219 -18.45 5.13 -15.81
CA GLN A 219 -18.00 4.15 -16.81
C GLN A 219 -16.91 4.71 -17.73
N SER A 220 -16.39 5.89 -17.44
CA SER A 220 -15.40 6.62 -18.24
C SER A 220 -14.04 6.69 -17.57
N LEU A 221 -12.95 6.39 -18.30
CA LEU A 221 -11.58 6.54 -17.78
C LEU A 221 -11.24 7.98 -17.38
N ILE A 222 -11.89 8.97 -17.98
CA ILE A 222 -11.72 10.39 -17.68
C ILE A 222 -12.87 10.97 -16.85
N GLY A 223 -13.83 10.14 -16.42
CA GLY A 223 -15.03 10.55 -15.71
C GLY A 223 -14.78 11.24 -14.37
N TRP A 224 -13.62 11.02 -13.77
CA TRP A 224 -13.20 11.74 -12.56
C TRP A 224 -13.06 13.27 -12.76
N GLY A 225 -13.00 13.74 -14.01
CA GLY A 225 -13.02 15.16 -14.34
C GLY A 225 -14.37 15.86 -14.11
N GLU A 226 -15.44 15.10 -13.86
CA GLU A 226 -16.73 15.67 -13.49
C GLU A 226 -16.71 16.30 -12.09
N ALA A 227 -17.46 17.37 -11.90
CA ALA A 227 -17.43 18.16 -10.67
C ALA A 227 -17.75 17.32 -9.41
N ALA A 228 -18.56 16.28 -9.55
CA ALA A 228 -18.90 15.37 -8.46
C ALA A 228 -17.70 14.54 -7.99
N TRP A 229 -16.80 14.13 -8.89
CA TRP A 229 -15.69 13.22 -8.61
C TRP A 229 -14.36 13.92 -8.35
N ILE A 230 -14.18 15.15 -8.82
CA ILE A 230 -12.94 15.94 -8.60
C ILE A 230 -12.53 16.02 -7.11
N PRO A 231 -13.43 16.30 -6.13
CA PRO A 231 -13.02 16.37 -4.73
C PRO A 231 -12.49 15.06 -4.19
N TRP A 232 -13.08 13.91 -4.58
CA TRP A 232 -12.66 12.58 -4.15
C TRP A 232 -11.27 12.23 -4.69
N ILE A 233 -11.06 12.46 -5.98
CA ILE A 233 -9.77 12.18 -6.61
C ILE A 233 -8.69 13.16 -6.15
N ALA A 234 -9.02 14.44 -5.98
CA ALA A 234 -8.09 15.41 -5.38
C ALA A 234 -7.67 14.98 -3.97
N TYR A 235 -8.62 14.57 -3.12
CA TYR A 235 -8.32 14.05 -1.79
C TYR A 235 -7.43 12.80 -1.84
N LEU A 236 -7.81 11.79 -2.63
CA LEU A 236 -7.04 10.54 -2.75
C LEU A 236 -5.63 10.77 -3.29
N SER A 237 -5.45 11.76 -4.16
CA SER A 237 -4.17 12.11 -4.77
C SER A 237 -3.27 12.91 -3.84
N LEU A 238 -3.80 13.93 -3.17
CA LEU A 238 -3.05 14.79 -2.25
C LEU A 238 -2.86 14.13 -0.88
N GLY A 239 -3.90 13.54 -0.31
CA GLY A 239 -3.86 12.86 0.98
C GLY A 239 -3.09 11.52 0.87
N PRO A 240 -3.76 10.39 0.59
CA PRO A 240 -3.10 9.09 0.54
C PRO A 240 -1.97 8.99 -0.50
N GLY A 241 -2.08 9.66 -1.64
CA GLY A 241 -1.07 9.62 -2.71
C GLY A 241 0.22 10.39 -2.34
N LEU A 242 0.11 11.69 -2.13
CA LEU A 242 1.26 12.54 -1.84
C LEU A 242 1.63 12.51 -0.36
N CYS A 243 0.71 12.89 0.55
CA CYS A 243 0.98 12.96 1.99
C CYS A 243 1.09 11.58 2.64
N GLY A 244 0.53 10.53 2.02
CA GLY A 244 0.69 9.14 2.45
C GLY A 244 1.94 8.49 1.83
N HIS A 245 1.78 7.81 0.70
CA HIS A 245 2.83 6.97 0.10
C HIS A 245 4.12 7.72 -0.25
N THR A 246 4.03 8.97 -0.77
CA THR A 246 5.25 9.72 -1.13
C THR A 246 5.98 10.21 0.12
N VAL A 247 5.27 10.60 1.17
CA VAL A 247 5.88 10.95 2.47
C VAL A 247 6.50 9.72 3.12
N ILE A 248 5.85 8.54 3.12
CA ILE A 248 6.43 7.27 3.58
C ILE A 248 7.78 7.02 2.88
N ASN A 249 7.80 7.07 1.55
CA ASN A 249 9.04 6.91 0.79
C ASN A 249 10.11 7.97 1.11
N THR A 250 9.71 9.14 1.58
CA THR A 250 10.62 10.23 1.96
C THR A 250 11.21 10.01 3.35
N VAL A 251 10.41 9.62 4.34
CA VAL A 251 10.86 9.42 5.73
C VAL A 251 11.76 8.20 5.89
N LEU A 252 11.73 7.23 4.95
CA LEU A 252 12.67 6.11 4.90
C LEU A 252 14.13 6.56 4.80
N ARG A 253 14.40 7.83 4.49
CA ARG A 253 15.74 8.42 4.58
C ARG A 253 16.27 8.52 6.01
N TRP A 254 15.40 8.73 6.99
CA TRP A 254 15.76 8.99 8.38
C TRP A 254 15.24 7.91 9.35
N ILE A 255 14.13 7.28 9.03
CA ILE A 255 13.45 6.30 9.87
C ILE A 255 13.67 4.91 9.25
N SER A 256 14.01 3.94 10.09
CA SER A 256 14.20 2.56 9.61
C SER A 256 12.92 2.01 9.00
N PRO A 257 13.02 1.16 7.95
CA PRO A 257 11.87 0.49 7.35
C PRO A 257 11.00 -0.25 8.36
N ILE A 258 11.62 -0.75 9.43
CA ILE A 258 10.96 -1.49 10.52
C ILE A 258 9.97 -0.60 11.27
N ILE A 259 10.41 0.60 11.69
CA ILE A 259 9.53 1.54 12.39
C ILE A 259 8.38 1.97 11.48
N VAL A 260 8.66 2.20 10.20
CA VAL A 260 7.63 2.52 9.21
C VAL A 260 6.63 1.36 9.09
N SER A 261 7.11 0.10 8.95
CA SER A 261 6.24 -1.08 8.83
C SER A 261 5.36 -1.28 10.07
N ILE A 262 5.94 -1.18 11.29
CA ILE A 262 5.16 -1.26 12.54
C ILE A 262 4.09 -0.16 12.60
N THR A 263 4.44 1.06 12.18
CA THR A 263 3.50 2.18 12.16
C THR A 263 2.33 1.90 11.21
N LEU A 264 2.60 1.37 10.02
CA LEU A 264 1.56 1.05 9.04
C LEU A 264 0.64 -0.12 9.47
N LEU A 265 1.08 -0.98 10.39
CA LEU A 265 0.22 -2.01 10.97
C LEU A 265 -0.94 -1.46 11.82
N PHE A 266 -0.91 -0.18 12.17
CA PHE A 266 -2.07 0.49 12.79
C PHE A 266 -3.12 0.96 11.77
N GLU A 267 -2.85 0.84 10.47
CA GLU A 267 -3.78 1.23 9.40
C GLU A 267 -5.18 0.58 9.55
N PRO A 268 -5.33 -0.72 9.84
CA PRO A 268 -6.64 -1.33 10.03
C PRO A 268 -7.44 -0.73 11.20
N VAL A 269 -6.74 -0.39 12.29
CA VAL A 269 -7.38 0.21 13.48
C VAL A 269 -7.83 1.64 13.17
N ILE A 270 -6.95 2.45 12.60
CA ILE A 270 -7.23 3.85 12.28
C ILE A 270 -8.25 3.95 11.14
N GLY A 271 -8.07 3.15 10.08
CA GLY A 271 -8.97 3.13 8.93
C GLY A 271 -10.36 2.61 9.31
N GLY A 272 -10.45 1.58 10.15
CA GLY A 272 -11.71 1.10 10.72
C GLY A 272 -12.41 2.18 11.54
N LEU A 273 -11.67 2.90 12.40
CA LEU A 273 -12.21 4.02 13.18
C LEU A 273 -12.71 5.17 12.29
N ILE A 274 -11.93 5.54 11.26
CA ILE A 274 -12.33 6.56 10.28
C ILE A 274 -13.60 6.13 9.55
N GLY A 275 -13.65 4.88 9.10
CA GLY A 275 -14.83 4.32 8.43
C GLY A 275 -16.07 4.40 9.34
N TRP A 276 -15.96 3.95 10.59
CA TRP A 276 -17.03 4.03 11.56
C TRP A 276 -17.50 5.47 11.83
N LEU A 277 -16.59 6.40 12.04
CA LEU A 277 -16.93 7.80 12.26
C LEU A 277 -17.65 8.42 11.06
N TRP A 278 -17.39 7.93 9.87
CA TRP A 278 -18.00 8.44 8.64
C TRP A 278 -19.38 7.83 8.38
N THR A 279 -19.49 6.50 8.52
CA THR A 279 -20.71 5.76 8.13
C THR A 279 -21.64 5.52 9.31
N GLY A 280 -21.16 5.63 10.56
CA GLY A 280 -21.87 5.21 11.77
C GLY A 280 -21.93 3.69 11.93
N ASP A 281 -21.38 2.92 11.00
CA ASP A 281 -21.41 1.45 10.98
C ASP A 281 -20.03 0.88 11.28
N LEU A 282 -19.92 0.11 12.38
CA LEU A 282 -18.72 -0.60 12.77
C LEU A 282 -18.93 -2.10 12.52
N THR A 283 -18.64 -2.56 11.32
CA THR A 283 -18.71 -3.99 10.97
C THR A 283 -17.48 -4.74 11.52
N LEU A 284 -17.41 -4.87 12.86
CA LEU A 284 -16.43 -5.70 13.54
C LEU A 284 -17.09 -7.02 13.95
N GLY A 285 -16.77 -8.09 13.24
CA GLY A 285 -17.18 -9.43 13.62
C GLY A 285 -16.50 -9.89 14.92
N MET A 286 -17.12 -10.84 15.62
CA MET A 286 -16.58 -11.41 16.87
C MET A 286 -15.23 -12.06 16.64
N TRP A 287 -15.03 -12.74 15.51
CA TRP A 287 -13.78 -13.41 15.17
C TRP A 287 -12.68 -12.43 14.80
N THR A 288 -13.05 -11.29 14.19
CA THR A 288 -12.12 -10.17 13.91
C THR A 288 -11.61 -9.53 15.20
N LEU A 289 -12.45 -9.41 16.25
CA LEU A 289 -12.02 -8.89 17.56
C LEU A 289 -10.93 -9.75 18.23
N VAL A 290 -10.87 -11.04 17.92
CA VAL A 290 -9.86 -11.97 18.46
C VAL A 290 -8.71 -12.14 17.48
N GLY A 291 -9.01 -12.45 16.23
CA GLY A 291 -8.02 -12.75 15.19
C GLY A 291 -7.23 -11.54 14.72
N GLY A 292 -7.88 -10.36 14.63
CA GLY A 292 -7.23 -9.12 14.20
C GLY A 292 -6.04 -8.73 15.07
N PRO A 293 -6.19 -8.61 16.41
CA PRO A 293 -5.06 -8.36 17.30
C PRO A 293 -3.93 -9.41 17.19
N LEU A 294 -4.26 -10.69 17.00
CA LEU A 294 -3.25 -11.73 16.78
C LEU A 294 -2.51 -11.52 15.44
N MET A 295 -3.21 -11.17 14.36
CA MET A 295 -2.56 -10.82 13.09
C MET A 295 -1.56 -9.69 13.28
N LEU A 296 -1.98 -8.61 13.93
CA LEU A 296 -1.14 -7.44 14.18
C LEU A 296 0.05 -7.80 15.07
N CYS A 297 -0.17 -8.55 16.16
CA CYS A 297 0.92 -9.02 17.03
C CYS A 297 1.93 -9.89 16.27
N GLY A 298 1.46 -10.81 15.44
CA GLY A 298 2.33 -11.65 14.61
C GLY A 298 3.17 -10.83 13.63
N ALA A 299 2.57 -9.87 12.94
CA ALA A 299 3.25 -8.97 12.03
C ALA A 299 4.27 -8.08 12.75
N ILE A 300 3.95 -7.55 13.94
CA ILE A 300 4.89 -6.80 14.79
C ILE A 300 6.08 -7.68 15.20
N MET A 301 5.83 -8.93 15.65
CA MET A 301 6.90 -9.86 16.02
C MET A 301 7.87 -10.12 14.88
N VAL A 302 7.34 -10.34 13.67
CA VAL A 302 8.15 -10.52 12.45
C VAL A 302 9.00 -9.29 12.17
N THR A 303 8.39 -8.12 12.17
CA THR A 303 9.06 -6.86 11.85
C THR A 303 10.16 -6.53 12.87
N LEU A 304 9.93 -6.80 14.15
CA LEU A 304 10.94 -6.61 15.21
C LEU A 304 12.13 -7.57 15.08
N GLU A 305 11.88 -8.82 14.65
CA GLU A 305 12.97 -9.80 14.45
C GLU A 305 13.84 -9.41 13.25
N GLU A 306 13.22 -8.92 12.15
CA GLU A 306 13.95 -8.40 10.99
C GLU A 306 14.87 -7.22 11.38
N GLY A 307 14.42 -6.36 12.30
CA GLY A 307 15.23 -5.26 12.82
C GLY A 307 16.46 -5.67 13.62
N ARG A 308 16.41 -6.81 14.28
CA ARG A 308 17.57 -7.38 14.95
C ARG A 308 18.64 -7.87 13.97
N ASP A 309 18.24 -8.30 12.78
CA ASP A 309 19.15 -8.73 11.73
C ASP A 309 19.93 -7.57 11.12
N GLU A 310 19.25 -6.47 10.82
CA GLU A 310 19.91 -5.27 10.29
C GLU A 310 20.92 -4.70 11.32
N GLY A 311 20.60 -4.71 12.61
CA GLY A 311 21.50 -4.24 13.68
C GLY A 311 22.68 -5.16 13.97
N SER A 312 22.56 -6.47 13.72
CA SER A 312 23.65 -7.43 13.95
C SER A 312 24.62 -7.55 12.78
N GLY A 313 24.17 -7.26 11.55
CA GLY A 313 25.01 -7.23 10.35
C GLY A 313 25.97 -6.05 10.27
N GLU A 314 25.66 -4.93 10.94
CA GLU A 314 26.55 -3.74 11.02
C GLU A 314 27.75 -3.94 11.97
N VAL A 315 27.77 -4.98 12.82
CA VAL A 315 28.84 -5.24 13.81
C VAL A 315 29.94 -6.16 13.24
N HIS A 316 29.74 -6.78 12.10
CA HIS A 316 30.67 -7.77 11.51
C HIS A 316 31.21 -7.40 10.11
N SER A 317 31.07 -6.13 9.67
CA SER A 317 31.63 -5.65 8.38
C SER A 317 32.74 -4.61 8.58
#